data_708f2c075c16a7eff2dcc6352dc5951d
#
_entry.id   708f2c075c16a7eff2dcc6352dc5951d
#
_cell.length_a   1.000
_cell.length_b   1.000
_cell.length_c   1.000
_cell.angle_alpha   90.00
_cell.angle_beta   90.00
_cell.angle_gamma   90.00
#
_symmetry.space_group_name_H-M   'P 1'
#
loop_
_entity.id
_entity.type
_entity.pdbx_description
1 polymer ?
#
loop_
_entity_poly.entity_id
_entity_poly.type
_entity_poly.pdbx_seq_one_letter_code
_entity_poly.pdbx_strand_id
1 'polypeptide(L)'
;MGSTSFIHGFHAITARLRLDAKSVHEIYCDAARADPRMRDLVKLAENLELRVLQVDTRRLDGMAPPGRHQGVVARVDALRAHVSLEDLLDGLKEPAMLLALDGVQDPHNLGACLRVADAAGCHAVIAPKDRAVGLSAAVIKVASGAADSVPYIAVTNLARTLRELKERNIWVVGADAEAKQDLYSAQLPAAIAWVLGAEGEGLRRLTRETCDQLVKIPMLGQVESLNVSVASGVVLFESRRRRSGKA
;
A
#
# COMPACT_ATOMS: atom_id res chain seq x y z
N MET A 1 -20.89 -12.34 -10.55
CA MET A 1 -21.29 -11.65 -9.32
C MET A 1 -20.03 -11.42 -8.51
N GLY A 2 -19.65 -10.16 -8.27
CA GLY A 2 -18.48 -9.83 -7.46
C GLY A 2 -18.67 -10.34 -6.03
N SER A 3 -17.62 -10.86 -5.41
CA SER A 3 -17.66 -11.21 -4.00
C SER A 3 -17.70 -9.92 -3.17
N THR A 4 -18.53 -9.89 -2.12
CA THR A 4 -18.58 -8.78 -1.17
C THR A 4 -17.84 -9.13 0.11
N SER A 5 -17.25 -8.14 0.77
CA SER A 5 -16.59 -8.28 2.06
C SER A 5 -17.09 -7.22 3.04
N PHE A 6 -16.74 -7.38 4.31
CA PHE A 6 -17.03 -6.39 5.34
C PHE A 6 -15.74 -5.69 5.77
N ILE A 7 -15.76 -4.37 5.77
CA ILE A 7 -14.73 -3.54 6.40
C ILE A 7 -15.32 -2.86 7.63
N HIS A 8 -14.50 -2.53 8.61
CA HIS A 8 -14.97 -2.01 9.89
C HIS A 8 -14.09 -0.89 10.44
N GLY A 9 -14.70 -0.01 11.24
CA GLY A 9 -14.04 1.14 11.85
C GLY A 9 -14.04 2.37 10.95
N PHE A 10 -14.04 3.55 11.59
CA PHE A 10 -14.22 4.85 10.91
C PHE A 10 -13.15 5.12 9.83
N HIS A 11 -11.88 4.83 10.11
CA HIS A 11 -10.80 5.13 9.18
C HIS A 11 -10.90 4.32 7.88
N ALA A 12 -11.12 3.00 7.98
CA ALA A 12 -11.24 2.14 6.82
C ALA A 12 -12.43 2.53 5.94
N ILE A 13 -13.60 2.75 6.58
CA ILE A 13 -14.81 3.11 5.84
C ILE A 13 -14.69 4.50 5.21
N THR A 14 -14.19 5.50 5.93
CA THR A 14 -13.99 6.85 5.38
C THR A 14 -12.99 6.86 4.23
N ALA A 15 -11.89 6.10 4.34
CA ALA A 15 -10.92 5.94 3.26
C ALA A 15 -11.57 5.32 2.01
N ARG A 16 -12.35 4.23 2.20
CA ARG A 16 -13.07 3.58 1.09
C ARG A 16 -14.08 4.50 0.41
N LEU A 17 -14.83 5.28 1.19
CA LEU A 17 -15.80 6.24 0.66
C LEU A 17 -15.14 7.34 -0.19
N ARG A 18 -13.96 7.80 0.20
CA ARG A 18 -13.22 8.81 -0.54
C ARG A 18 -12.56 8.25 -1.80
N LEU A 19 -12.14 6.98 -1.77
CA LEU A 19 -11.43 6.33 -2.86
C LEU A 19 -12.38 5.84 -3.95
N ASP A 20 -13.42 5.08 -3.55
CA ASP A 20 -14.38 4.46 -4.46
C ASP A 20 -15.72 4.22 -3.74
N ALA A 21 -16.52 5.27 -3.64
CA ALA A 21 -17.83 5.21 -3.00
C ALA A 21 -18.77 4.18 -3.67
N LYS A 22 -18.61 3.95 -4.99
CA LYS A 22 -19.45 3.00 -5.74
C LYS A 22 -19.23 1.55 -5.33
N SER A 23 -18.08 1.26 -4.73
CA SER A 23 -17.79 -0.07 -4.19
C SER A 23 -18.40 -0.33 -2.82
N VAL A 24 -19.05 0.67 -2.19
CA VAL A 24 -19.71 0.55 -0.88
C VAL A 24 -21.19 0.35 -1.09
N HIS A 25 -21.72 -0.79 -0.69
CA HIS A 25 -23.15 -1.13 -0.87
C HIS A 25 -24.03 -0.63 0.28
N GLU A 26 -23.57 -0.83 1.50
CA GLU A 26 -24.34 -0.49 2.71
C GLU A 26 -23.38 -0.19 3.86
N ILE A 27 -23.78 0.74 4.73
CA ILE A 27 -23.07 1.07 5.96
C ILE A 27 -24.00 0.76 7.13
N TYR A 28 -23.49 0.01 8.10
CA TYR A 28 -24.20 -0.38 9.31
C TYR A 28 -23.61 0.41 10.48
N CYS A 29 -24.45 1.19 11.15
CA CYS A 29 -24.09 2.04 12.28
C CYS A 29 -24.79 1.57 13.55
N ASP A 30 -24.08 1.59 14.67
CA ASP A 30 -24.64 1.30 15.98
C ASP A 30 -25.68 2.37 16.35
N ALA A 31 -26.95 1.95 16.52
CA ALA A 31 -28.06 2.84 16.87
C ALA A 31 -27.86 3.55 18.22
N ALA A 32 -27.10 2.94 19.14
CA ALA A 32 -26.82 3.53 20.45
C ALA A 32 -25.69 4.58 20.41
N ARG A 33 -25.04 4.78 19.26
CA ARG A 33 -23.88 5.66 19.13
C ARG A 33 -24.19 6.93 18.34
N ALA A 34 -24.04 8.08 18.98
CA ALA A 34 -24.36 9.40 18.39
C ALA A 34 -23.22 10.43 18.54
N ASP A 35 -21.95 9.96 18.64
CA ASP A 35 -20.80 10.85 18.77
C ASP A 35 -20.49 11.63 17.46
N PRO A 36 -19.66 12.68 17.52
CA PRO A 36 -19.35 13.50 16.34
C PRO A 36 -18.81 12.71 15.15
N ARG A 37 -17.94 11.71 15.38
CA ARG A 37 -17.37 10.88 14.30
C ARG A 37 -18.42 10.08 13.56
N MET A 38 -19.44 9.56 14.29
CA MET A 38 -20.56 8.85 13.69
C MET A 38 -21.39 9.80 12.83
N ARG A 39 -21.68 10.99 13.32
CA ARG A 39 -22.44 12.01 12.57
C ARG A 39 -21.72 12.43 11.29
N ASP A 40 -20.40 12.64 11.36
CA ASP A 40 -19.60 13.03 10.20
C ASP A 40 -19.56 11.92 9.13
N LEU A 41 -19.45 10.65 9.55
CA LEU A 41 -19.49 9.52 8.64
C LEU A 41 -20.87 9.35 7.98
N VAL A 42 -21.95 9.46 8.76
CA VAL A 42 -23.33 9.37 8.24
C VAL A 42 -23.58 10.48 7.22
N LYS A 43 -23.21 11.72 7.55
CA LYS A 43 -23.32 12.86 6.63
C LYS A 43 -22.52 12.67 5.34
N LEU A 44 -21.31 12.12 5.44
CA LEU A 44 -20.50 11.79 4.26
C LEU A 44 -21.19 10.73 3.40
N ALA A 45 -21.74 9.69 4.01
CA ALA A 45 -22.44 8.62 3.30
C ALA A 45 -23.73 9.11 2.63
N GLU A 46 -24.49 9.95 3.31
CA GLU A 46 -25.71 10.59 2.76
C GLU A 46 -25.40 11.48 1.57
N ASN A 47 -24.33 12.29 1.62
CA ASN A 47 -23.89 13.11 0.50
C ASN A 47 -23.47 12.28 -0.72
N LEU A 48 -23.13 11.01 -0.51
CA LEU A 48 -22.76 10.04 -1.56
C LEU A 48 -23.95 9.13 -1.95
N GLU A 49 -25.14 9.42 -1.46
CA GLU A 49 -26.40 8.68 -1.70
C GLU A 49 -26.31 7.20 -1.30
N LEU A 50 -25.50 6.89 -0.28
CA LEU A 50 -25.30 5.52 0.20
C LEU A 50 -26.31 5.16 1.29
N ARG A 51 -26.70 3.89 1.29
CA ARG A 51 -27.63 3.34 2.28
C ARG A 51 -26.96 3.17 3.64
N VAL A 52 -27.43 3.93 4.63
CA VAL A 52 -27.01 3.81 6.04
C VAL A 52 -28.10 3.10 6.82
N LEU A 53 -27.73 2.03 7.53
CA LEU A 53 -28.63 1.21 8.35
C LEU A 53 -28.24 1.31 9.82
N GLN A 54 -29.16 1.72 10.66
CA GLN A 54 -28.98 1.65 12.10
C GLN A 54 -29.30 0.25 12.60
N VAL A 55 -28.37 -0.35 13.33
CA VAL A 55 -28.45 -1.71 13.85
C VAL A 55 -27.97 -1.77 15.30
N ASP A 56 -28.27 -2.87 15.99
CA ASP A 56 -27.71 -3.11 17.32
C ASP A 56 -26.26 -3.59 17.25
N THR A 57 -25.54 -3.47 18.37
CA THR A 57 -24.13 -3.88 18.49
C THR A 57 -23.96 -5.38 18.19
N ARG A 58 -24.92 -6.23 18.58
CA ARG A 58 -24.87 -7.69 18.34
C ARG A 58 -24.79 -8.01 16.83
N ARG A 59 -25.54 -7.27 16.03
CA ARG A 59 -25.50 -7.44 14.55
C ARG A 59 -24.17 -7.02 13.96
N LEU A 60 -23.55 -5.96 14.50
CA LEU A 60 -22.19 -5.54 14.11
C LEU A 60 -21.13 -6.58 14.49
N ASP A 61 -21.22 -7.17 15.68
CA ASP A 61 -20.35 -8.26 16.14
C ASP A 61 -20.46 -9.52 15.27
N GLY A 62 -21.58 -9.73 14.61
CA GLY A 62 -21.77 -10.81 13.63
C GLY A 62 -21.14 -10.53 12.26
N MET A 63 -20.81 -9.27 11.95
CA MET A 63 -20.23 -8.83 10.68
C MET A 63 -18.73 -8.53 10.78
N ALA A 64 -18.23 -8.23 11.98
CA ALA A 64 -16.84 -7.86 12.24
C ALA A 64 -16.38 -8.40 13.61
N PRO A 65 -15.06 -8.54 13.84
CA PRO A 65 -14.58 -8.99 15.16
C PRO A 65 -15.12 -8.10 16.30
N PRO A 66 -15.66 -8.71 17.36
CA PRO A 66 -16.27 -8.00 18.48
C PRO A 66 -15.34 -6.94 19.08
N GLY A 67 -15.87 -5.76 19.38
CA GLY A 67 -15.14 -4.64 19.96
C GLY A 67 -14.16 -3.93 19.02
N ARG A 68 -13.95 -4.40 17.80
CA ARG A 68 -13.03 -3.79 16.82
C ARG A 68 -13.73 -2.87 15.82
N HIS A 69 -15.04 -3.05 15.63
CA HIS A 69 -15.80 -2.30 14.64
C HIS A 69 -16.07 -0.82 15.02
N GLN A 70 -15.80 -0.43 16.25
CA GLN A 70 -16.00 0.96 16.71
C GLN A 70 -17.42 1.48 16.43
N GLY A 71 -18.43 0.60 16.42
CA GLY A 71 -19.84 0.94 16.14
C GLY A 71 -20.15 1.13 14.65
N VAL A 72 -19.27 0.79 13.72
CA VAL A 72 -19.53 0.93 12.30
C VAL A 72 -18.89 -0.19 11.46
N VAL A 73 -19.66 -0.74 10.52
CA VAL A 73 -19.27 -1.75 9.55
C VAL A 73 -19.82 -1.36 8.18
N ALA A 74 -19.11 -1.60 7.11
CA ALA A 74 -19.62 -1.41 5.75
C ALA A 74 -19.48 -2.69 4.94
N ARG A 75 -20.51 -3.00 4.15
CA ARG A 75 -20.46 -4.03 3.12
C ARG A 75 -19.98 -3.41 1.83
N VAL A 76 -18.85 -3.88 1.37
CA VAL A 76 -18.15 -3.36 0.20
C VAL A 76 -17.92 -4.46 -0.82
N ASP A 77 -17.70 -4.09 -2.08
CA ASP A 77 -17.09 -5.03 -3.00
C ASP A 77 -15.80 -5.55 -2.39
N ALA A 78 -15.61 -6.85 -2.36
CA ALA A 78 -14.30 -7.38 -1.98
C ALA A 78 -13.26 -6.63 -2.81
N LEU A 79 -12.17 -6.21 -2.15
CA LEU A 79 -11.06 -5.55 -2.84
C LEU A 79 -10.91 -6.24 -4.18
N ARG A 80 -10.85 -5.49 -5.26
CA ARG A 80 -10.63 -6.06 -6.59
C ARG A 80 -9.45 -7.01 -6.45
N ALA A 81 -9.79 -8.27 -6.20
CA ALA A 81 -8.82 -9.34 -6.22
C ALA A 81 -8.23 -9.28 -7.63
N HIS A 82 -6.95 -8.88 -7.68
CA HIS A 82 -6.13 -8.91 -8.86
C HIS A 82 -6.49 -7.89 -9.97
N VAL A 83 -6.26 -6.59 -9.70
CA VAL A 83 -5.79 -5.75 -10.80
C VAL A 83 -4.45 -6.37 -11.20
N SER A 84 -4.34 -6.89 -12.41
CA SER A 84 -3.05 -7.36 -12.89
C SER A 84 -2.08 -6.17 -12.93
N LEU A 85 -0.79 -6.44 -12.77
CA LEU A 85 0.20 -5.36 -12.89
C LEU A 85 0.10 -4.66 -14.26
N GLU A 86 -0.21 -5.41 -15.30
CA GLU A 86 -0.39 -4.94 -16.67
C GLU A 86 -1.57 -3.96 -16.77
N ASP A 87 -2.76 -4.36 -16.32
CA ASP A 87 -3.95 -3.51 -16.35
C ASP A 87 -3.75 -2.22 -15.54
N LEU A 88 -3.06 -2.33 -14.40
CA LEU A 88 -2.74 -1.17 -13.58
C LEU A 88 -1.84 -0.21 -14.36
N LEU A 89 -0.75 -0.70 -14.95
CA LEU A 89 0.21 0.11 -15.67
C LEU A 89 -0.41 0.77 -16.93
N ASP A 90 -1.25 0.03 -17.65
CA ASP A 90 -1.96 0.54 -18.84
C ASP A 90 -2.99 1.62 -18.49
N GLY A 91 -3.51 1.63 -17.28
CA GLY A 91 -4.45 2.62 -16.77
C GLY A 91 -3.81 3.90 -16.22
N LEU A 92 -2.49 3.95 -16.03
CA LEU A 92 -1.82 5.12 -15.46
C LEU A 92 -1.83 6.31 -16.40
N LYS A 93 -2.13 7.48 -15.84
CA LYS A 93 -2.11 8.78 -16.55
C LYS A 93 -0.86 9.60 -16.23
N GLU A 94 -0.02 9.11 -15.33
CA GLU A 94 1.23 9.72 -14.91
C GLU A 94 2.35 8.68 -14.90
N PRO A 95 3.62 9.08 -14.87
CA PRO A 95 4.74 8.13 -14.79
C PRO A 95 4.60 7.19 -13.58
N ALA A 96 4.82 5.90 -13.79
CA ALA A 96 4.70 4.89 -12.75
C ALA A 96 5.63 5.18 -11.57
N MET A 97 5.15 4.98 -10.34
CA MET A 97 5.95 4.93 -9.11
C MET A 97 5.55 3.67 -8.35
N LEU A 98 6.42 2.70 -8.32
CA LEU A 98 6.17 1.37 -7.77
C LEU A 98 7.15 1.08 -6.63
N LEU A 99 6.72 0.22 -5.71
CA LEU A 99 7.57 -0.30 -4.63
C LEU A 99 7.61 -1.83 -4.72
N ALA A 100 8.77 -2.40 -4.99
CA ALA A 100 9.00 -3.83 -4.96
C ALA A 100 9.73 -4.22 -3.67
N LEU A 101 9.17 -5.18 -2.93
CA LEU A 101 9.70 -5.66 -1.66
C LEU A 101 10.27 -7.07 -1.84
N ASP A 102 11.59 -7.21 -1.80
CA ASP A 102 12.27 -8.48 -2.03
C ASP A 102 12.46 -9.28 -0.72
N GLY A 103 11.44 -10.05 -0.36
CA GLY A 103 11.54 -10.99 0.75
C GLY A 103 11.17 -10.42 2.13
N VAL A 104 10.37 -9.37 2.21
CA VAL A 104 9.84 -8.85 3.48
C VAL A 104 8.85 -9.86 4.08
N GLN A 105 9.18 -10.40 5.26
CA GLN A 105 8.39 -11.46 5.93
C GLN A 105 7.61 -10.97 7.14
N ASP A 106 8.02 -9.86 7.77
CA ASP A 106 7.30 -9.30 8.92
C ASP A 106 6.03 -8.57 8.49
N PRO A 107 4.84 -8.96 9.01
CA PRO A 107 3.58 -8.28 8.74
C PRO A 107 3.57 -6.80 9.12
N HIS A 108 4.30 -6.41 10.17
CA HIS A 108 4.38 -5.02 10.59
C HIS A 108 5.13 -4.17 9.56
N ASN A 109 6.23 -4.71 9.03
CA ASN A 109 7.01 -4.04 7.99
C ASN A 109 6.21 -3.90 6.71
N LEU A 110 5.53 -4.95 6.24
CA LEU A 110 4.67 -4.84 5.05
C LEU A 110 3.54 -3.83 5.25
N GLY A 111 2.85 -3.87 6.39
CA GLY A 111 1.77 -2.92 6.69
C GLY A 111 2.26 -1.48 6.74
N ALA A 112 3.45 -1.24 7.31
CA ALA A 112 4.07 0.09 7.34
C ALA A 112 4.53 0.54 5.94
N CYS A 113 5.09 -0.36 5.11
CA CYS A 113 5.44 -0.07 3.71
C CYS A 113 4.20 0.34 2.89
N LEU A 114 3.06 -0.36 3.06
CA LEU A 114 1.81 0.02 2.41
C LEU A 114 1.35 1.43 2.81
N ARG A 115 1.41 1.77 4.11
CA ARG A 115 1.08 3.14 4.57
C ARG A 115 1.96 4.20 3.95
N VAL A 116 3.25 3.93 3.88
CA VAL A 116 4.22 4.84 3.26
C VAL A 116 3.96 4.96 1.76
N ALA A 117 3.69 3.85 1.08
CA ALA A 117 3.36 3.80 -0.33
C ALA A 117 2.10 4.64 -0.64
N ASP A 118 1.04 4.49 0.17
CA ASP A 118 -0.18 5.30 0.08
C ASP A 118 0.12 6.79 0.26
N ALA A 119 0.80 7.15 1.35
CA ALA A 119 1.14 8.53 1.66
C ALA A 119 2.00 9.21 0.59
N ALA A 120 2.88 8.46 -0.07
CA ALA A 120 3.71 8.96 -1.17
C ALA A 120 2.99 8.95 -2.52
N GLY A 121 1.78 8.39 -2.63
CA GLY A 121 1.06 8.21 -3.90
C GLY A 121 1.74 7.19 -4.82
N CYS A 122 2.25 6.10 -4.26
CA CYS A 122 2.78 4.96 -5.00
C CYS A 122 1.62 4.20 -5.66
N HIS A 123 1.80 3.74 -6.89
CA HIS A 123 0.72 3.12 -7.66
C HIS A 123 0.49 1.65 -7.31
N ALA A 124 1.53 0.94 -6.87
CA ALA A 124 1.41 -0.43 -6.37
C ALA A 124 2.62 -0.83 -5.51
N VAL A 125 2.38 -1.80 -4.61
CA VAL A 125 3.41 -2.55 -3.92
C VAL A 125 3.47 -3.95 -4.51
N ILE A 126 4.67 -4.38 -4.93
CA ILE A 126 4.92 -5.68 -5.58
C ILE A 126 5.78 -6.52 -4.65
N ALA A 127 5.42 -7.78 -4.46
CA ALA A 127 6.23 -8.72 -3.67
C ALA A 127 6.17 -10.13 -4.27
N PRO A 128 7.18 -10.97 -4.06
CA PRO A 128 7.10 -12.37 -4.46
C PRO A 128 6.05 -13.11 -3.64
N LYS A 129 5.40 -14.13 -4.23
CA LYS A 129 4.46 -15.01 -3.51
C LYS A 129 5.17 -15.85 -2.45
N ASP A 130 6.40 -16.27 -2.76
CA ASP A 130 7.19 -17.10 -1.88
C ASP A 130 8.19 -16.27 -1.08
N ARG A 131 8.44 -16.69 0.16
CA ARG A 131 9.37 -16.03 1.10
C ARG A 131 9.06 -14.55 1.35
N ALA A 132 7.79 -14.18 1.28
CA ALA A 132 7.27 -12.88 1.66
C ALA A 132 5.94 -13.05 2.38
N VAL A 133 5.61 -12.10 3.23
CA VAL A 133 4.30 -12.07 3.88
C VAL A 133 3.26 -11.55 2.90
N GLY A 134 2.10 -12.21 2.86
CA GLY A 134 0.94 -11.73 2.10
C GLY A 134 0.04 -10.81 2.92
N LEU A 135 -1.03 -10.31 2.30
CA LEU A 135 -2.07 -9.50 2.97
C LEU A 135 -2.83 -10.35 4.00
N SER A 136 -2.34 -10.35 5.22
CA SER A 136 -2.99 -10.94 6.39
C SER A 136 -3.80 -9.91 7.17
N ALA A 137 -4.66 -10.35 8.10
CA ALA A 137 -5.37 -9.46 9.00
C ALA A 137 -4.43 -8.57 9.83
N ALA A 138 -3.23 -9.05 10.17
CA ALA A 138 -2.21 -8.27 10.85
C ALA A 138 -1.67 -7.15 9.96
N VAL A 139 -1.34 -7.44 8.69
CA VAL A 139 -0.89 -6.46 7.69
C VAL A 139 -1.95 -5.39 7.48
N ILE A 140 -3.20 -5.78 7.23
CA ILE A 140 -4.32 -4.86 7.00
C ILE A 140 -4.51 -3.92 8.20
N LYS A 141 -4.41 -4.45 9.41
CA LYS A 141 -4.50 -3.64 10.63
C LYS A 141 -3.39 -2.59 10.71
N VAL A 142 -2.14 -2.97 10.44
CA VAL A 142 -0.98 -2.06 10.48
C VAL A 142 -1.04 -1.05 9.34
N ALA A 143 -1.49 -1.47 8.16
CA ALA A 143 -1.63 -0.61 6.98
C ALA A 143 -2.66 0.52 7.18
N SER A 144 -3.58 0.42 8.17
CA SER A 144 -4.52 1.50 8.54
C SER A 144 -5.34 2.05 7.36
N GLY A 145 -5.84 1.17 6.48
CA GLY A 145 -6.59 1.54 5.27
C GLY A 145 -5.76 1.63 4.00
N ALA A 146 -4.44 1.71 4.08
CA ALA A 146 -3.57 1.76 2.89
C ALA A 146 -3.60 0.46 2.07
N ALA A 147 -3.93 -0.67 2.69
CA ALA A 147 -4.13 -1.94 1.98
C ALA A 147 -5.37 -1.92 1.05
N ASP A 148 -6.27 -0.97 1.26
CA ASP A 148 -7.46 -0.77 0.42
C ASP A 148 -7.21 0.21 -0.73
N SER A 149 -6.25 1.14 -0.56
CA SER A 149 -5.95 2.21 -1.53
C SER A 149 -4.80 1.85 -2.46
N VAL A 150 -3.76 1.15 -1.96
CA VAL A 150 -2.59 0.77 -2.74
C VAL A 150 -2.67 -0.71 -3.14
N PRO A 151 -2.76 -1.05 -4.42
CA PRO A 151 -2.72 -2.43 -4.88
C PRO A 151 -1.48 -3.17 -4.42
N TYR A 152 -1.66 -4.30 -3.72
CA TYR A 152 -0.60 -5.24 -3.40
C TYR A 152 -0.60 -6.37 -4.41
N ILE A 153 0.46 -6.48 -5.20
CA ILE A 153 0.57 -7.42 -6.30
C ILE A 153 1.60 -8.50 -5.96
N ALA A 154 1.11 -9.71 -5.70
CA ALA A 154 1.95 -10.86 -5.42
C ALA A 154 2.35 -11.55 -6.73
N VAL A 155 3.65 -11.57 -7.04
CA VAL A 155 4.21 -12.14 -8.28
C VAL A 155 4.95 -13.45 -8.03
N THR A 156 4.95 -14.35 -9.00
CA THR A 156 5.64 -15.64 -8.85
C THR A 156 7.16 -15.50 -8.94
N ASN A 157 7.64 -14.55 -9.75
CA ASN A 157 9.07 -14.34 -9.96
C ASN A 157 9.37 -12.83 -10.05
N LEU A 158 9.89 -12.28 -8.95
CA LEU A 158 10.16 -10.84 -8.86
C LEU A 158 11.16 -10.37 -9.92
N ALA A 159 12.26 -11.08 -10.12
CA ALA A 159 13.27 -10.67 -11.10
C ALA A 159 12.73 -10.67 -12.54
N ARG A 160 11.81 -11.58 -12.88
CA ARG A 160 11.11 -11.56 -14.16
C ARG A 160 10.20 -10.34 -14.28
N THR A 161 9.41 -10.08 -13.25
CA THR A 161 8.52 -8.91 -13.23
C THR A 161 9.31 -7.60 -13.35
N LEU A 162 10.46 -7.50 -12.69
CA LEU A 162 11.33 -6.32 -12.83
C LEU A 162 11.83 -6.13 -14.26
N ARG A 163 12.17 -7.20 -15.00
CA ARG A 163 12.52 -7.10 -16.42
C ARG A 163 11.35 -6.64 -17.28
N GLU A 164 10.15 -7.17 -17.03
CA GLU A 164 8.91 -6.75 -17.71
C GLU A 164 8.61 -5.25 -17.46
N LEU A 165 8.91 -4.72 -16.27
CA LEU A 165 8.82 -3.29 -15.99
C LEU A 165 9.83 -2.47 -16.81
N LYS A 166 11.07 -2.97 -16.96
CA LYS A 166 12.10 -2.32 -17.79
C LYS A 166 11.69 -2.25 -19.26
N GLU A 167 11.11 -3.32 -19.80
CA GLU A 167 10.55 -3.35 -21.17
C GLU A 167 9.45 -2.29 -21.38
N ARG A 168 8.78 -1.86 -20.30
CA ARG A 168 7.80 -0.76 -20.28
C ARG A 168 8.41 0.61 -19.98
N ASN A 169 9.74 0.75 -20.05
CA ASN A 169 10.49 1.97 -19.73
C ASN A 169 10.30 2.45 -18.29
N ILE A 170 10.05 1.55 -17.35
CA ILE A 170 10.03 1.83 -15.93
C ILE A 170 11.39 1.45 -15.35
N TRP A 171 12.13 2.44 -14.88
CA TRP A 171 13.47 2.28 -14.36
C TRP A 171 13.47 1.56 -13.01
N VAL A 172 14.25 0.51 -12.90
CA VAL A 172 14.31 -0.32 -11.68
C VAL A 172 15.51 0.10 -10.85
N VAL A 173 15.24 0.69 -9.66
CA VAL A 173 16.28 1.20 -8.77
C VAL A 173 16.28 0.43 -7.46
N GLY A 174 17.38 -0.24 -7.15
CA GLY A 174 17.56 -0.95 -5.89
C GLY A 174 18.16 -0.05 -4.82
N ALA A 175 17.58 -0.08 -3.60
CA ALA A 175 18.19 0.49 -2.41
C ALA A 175 19.12 -0.55 -1.79
N ASP A 176 20.43 -0.25 -1.77
CA ASP A 176 21.48 -1.17 -1.33
C ASP A 176 22.56 -0.37 -0.57
N ALA A 177 22.86 -0.78 0.67
CA ALA A 177 23.84 -0.09 1.51
C ALA A 177 25.26 -0.07 0.92
N GLU A 178 25.60 -1.09 0.11
CA GLU A 178 26.91 -1.20 -0.56
C GLU A 178 26.99 -0.44 -1.89
N ALA A 179 25.89 0.21 -2.32
CA ALA A 179 25.90 0.97 -3.57
C ALA A 179 26.93 2.12 -3.51
N LYS A 180 27.56 2.39 -4.65
CA LYS A 180 28.53 3.49 -4.76
C LYS A 180 27.83 4.85 -4.81
N GLN A 181 26.66 4.91 -5.41
CA GLN A 181 25.93 6.13 -5.67
C GLN A 181 24.98 6.46 -4.52
N ASP A 182 25.00 7.72 -4.11
CA ASP A 182 24.10 8.26 -3.10
C ASP A 182 22.72 8.56 -3.72
N LEU A 183 21.66 8.24 -2.98
CA LEU A 183 20.27 8.52 -3.37
C LEU A 183 20.05 9.96 -3.81
N TYR A 184 20.61 10.91 -3.06
CA TYR A 184 20.34 12.34 -3.27
C TYR A 184 21.09 12.92 -4.47
N SER A 185 22.23 12.31 -4.84
CA SER A 185 23.03 12.69 -6.03
C SER A 185 22.67 11.88 -7.28
N ALA A 186 21.94 10.77 -7.12
CA ALA A 186 21.52 9.92 -8.23
C ALA A 186 20.56 10.65 -9.18
N GLN A 187 20.67 10.42 -10.47
CA GLN A 187 19.65 10.82 -11.42
C GLN A 187 18.54 9.77 -11.40
N LEU A 188 17.33 10.17 -10.99
CA LEU A 188 16.18 9.30 -10.90
C LEU A 188 15.13 9.72 -11.95
N PRO A 189 14.70 8.80 -12.81
CA PRO A 189 13.66 9.11 -13.80
C PRO A 189 12.28 9.22 -13.15
N ALA A 190 11.34 9.82 -13.88
CA ALA A 190 9.98 9.97 -13.40
C ALA A 190 9.24 8.62 -13.29
N ALA A 191 9.42 7.70 -14.27
CA ALA A 191 8.86 6.34 -14.18
C ALA A 191 9.86 5.43 -13.47
N ILE A 192 9.53 5.00 -12.24
CA ILE A 192 10.46 4.30 -11.36
C ILE A 192 9.78 3.16 -10.58
N ALA A 193 10.48 2.06 -10.44
CA ALA A 193 10.19 0.97 -9.51
C ALA A 193 11.33 0.87 -8.50
N TRP A 194 11.07 1.24 -7.26
CA TRP A 194 11.99 1.03 -6.15
C TRP A 194 12.00 -0.41 -5.72
N VAL A 195 13.19 -0.95 -5.47
CA VAL A 195 13.37 -2.31 -4.96
C VAL A 195 14.09 -2.26 -3.64
N LEU A 196 13.44 -2.76 -2.58
CA LEU A 196 14.03 -2.86 -1.24
C LEU A 196 14.09 -4.32 -0.81
N GLY A 197 15.20 -4.71 -0.22
CA GLY A 197 15.43 -6.05 0.31
C GLY A 197 14.88 -6.24 1.72
N ALA A 198 14.94 -7.48 2.20
CA ALA A 198 14.63 -7.81 3.58
C ALA A 198 15.68 -7.24 4.55
N GLU A 199 15.28 -7.03 5.80
CA GLU A 199 16.18 -6.61 6.87
C GLU A 199 17.31 -7.63 7.06
N GLY A 200 18.55 -7.16 7.15
CA GLY A 200 19.75 -7.97 7.34
C GLY A 200 20.27 -8.65 6.07
N GLU A 201 19.39 -9.19 5.22
CA GLU A 201 19.82 -9.91 3.99
C GLU A 201 19.97 -8.99 2.77
N GLY A 202 19.31 -7.83 2.79
CA GLY A 202 19.31 -6.91 1.65
C GLY A 202 18.61 -7.48 0.42
N LEU A 203 19.02 -7.03 -0.76
CA LEU A 203 18.51 -7.50 -2.05
C LEU A 203 19.09 -8.88 -2.39
N ARG A 204 18.24 -9.81 -2.82
CA ARG A 204 18.71 -11.09 -3.35
C ARG A 204 19.55 -10.86 -4.59
N ARG A 205 20.56 -11.72 -4.81
CA ARG A 205 21.53 -11.59 -5.91
C ARG A 205 20.87 -11.31 -7.27
N LEU A 206 19.89 -12.13 -7.65
CA LEU A 206 19.24 -11.98 -8.96
C LEU A 206 18.39 -10.69 -9.05
N THR A 207 17.76 -10.28 -7.97
CA THR A 207 17.03 -9.01 -7.89
C THR A 207 17.98 -7.82 -8.04
N ARG A 208 19.11 -7.86 -7.33
CA ARG A 208 20.17 -6.85 -7.39
C ARG A 208 20.75 -6.71 -8.82
N GLU A 209 21.07 -7.83 -9.46
CA GLU A 209 21.58 -7.88 -10.84
C GLU A 209 20.55 -7.39 -11.89
N THR A 210 19.26 -7.45 -11.57
CA THR A 210 18.19 -7.02 -12.48
C THR A 210 17.94 -5.50 -12.41
N CYS A 211 18.34 -4.82 -11.33
CA CYS A 211 18.22 -3.38 -11.20
C CYS A 211 19.03 -2.64 -12.26
N ASP A 212 18.48 -1.56 -12.81
CA ASP A 212 19.21 -0.66 -13.71
C ASP A 212 20.26 0.16 -12.96
N GLN A 213 19.95 0.46 -11.68
CA GLN A 213 20.78 1.28 -10.81
C GLN A 213 20.63 0.82 -9.37
N LEU A 214 21.74 0.93 -8.62
CA LEU A 214 21.74 0.76 -7.17
C LEU A 214 22.13 2.08 -6.52
N VAL A 215 21.39 2.44 -5.47
CA VAL A 215 21.66 3.65 -4.69
C VAL A 215 21.65 3.32 -3.20
N LYS A 216 22.44 4.05 -2.44
CA LYS A 216 22.43 3.98 -0.98
C LYS A 216 21.76 5.19 -0.36
N ILE A 217 21.08 4.99 0.75
CA ILE A 217 20.70 6.06 1.65
C ILE A 217 21.91 6.37 2.52
N PRO A 218 22.42 7.60 2.56
CA PRO A 218 23.61 7.92 3.37
C PRO A 218 23.34 7.67 4.85
N MET A 219 24.18 6.85 5.46
CA MET A 219 24.17 6.58 6.88
C MET A 219 25.33 7.31 7.54
N LEU A 220 25.02 8.24 8.47
CA LEU A 220 26.04 9.09 9.11
C LEU A 220 26.34 8.66 10.56
N GLY A 221 25.61 7.68 11.06
CA GLY A 221 25.76 7.13 12.41
C GLY A 221 26.47 5.78 12.41
N GLN A 222 26.28 5.03 13.51
CA GLN A 222 26.87 3.69 13.69
C GLN A 222 26.03 2.55 13.10
N VAL A 223 24.73 2.80 12.83
CA VAL A 223 23.87 1.78 12.24
C VAL A 223 24.12 1.68 10.74
N GLU A 224 24.13 0.45 10.21
CA GLU A 224 24.46 0.16 8.82
C GLU A 224 23.25 0.22 7.88
N SER A 225 22.04 0.13 8.42
CA SER A 225 20.81 0.11 7.62
C SER A 225 19.62 0.71 8.38
N LEU A 226 18.58 1.08 7.64
CA LEU A 226 17.27 1.46 8.16
C LEU A 226 16.30 0.29 8.08
N ASN A 227 15.32 0.27 8.97
CA ASN A 227 14.14 -0.57 8.79
C ASN A 227 13.54 -0.37 7.39
N VAL A 228 13.10 -1.44 6.74
CA VAL A 228 12.65 -1.42 5.34
C VAL A 228 11.48 -0.44 5.11
N SER A 229 10.59 -0.27 6.08
CA SER A 229 9.48 0.69 5.94
C SER A 229 9.96 2.14 6.03
N VAL A 230 10.98 2.41 6.83
CA VAL A 230 11.64 3.74 6.90
C VAL A 230 12.39 4.02 5.60
N ALA A 231 13.18 3.06 5.12
CA ALA A 231 13.86 3.16 3.84
C ALA A 231 12.88 3.40 2.68
N SER A 232 11.73 2.68 2.66
CA SER A 232 10.64 2.91 1.70
C SER A 232 10.16 4.37 1.74
N GLY A 233 10.01 4.94 2.93
CA GLY A 233 9.64 6.35 3.10
C GLY A 233 10.66 7.29 2.46
N VAL A 234 11.92 7.09 2.76
CA VAL A 234 13.00 7.95 2.24
C VAL A 234 13.01 7.93 0.70
N VAL A 235 13.00 6.76 0.06
CA VAL A 235 13.12 6.67 -1.41
C VAL A 235 11.85 7.13 -2.14
N LEU A 236 10.67 6.81 -1.61
CA LEU A 236 9.40 7.22 -2.23
C LEU A 236 9.17 8.73 -2.12
N PHE A 237 9.41 9.32 -0.95
CA PHE A 237 9.25 10.77 -0.76
C PHE A 237 10.32 11.58 -1.49
N GLU A 238 11.54 11.05 -1.65
CA GLU A 238 12.54 11.67 -2.51
C GLU A 238 12.10 11.67 -3.98
N SER A 239 11.53 10.55 -4.47
CA SER A 239 10.95 10.51 -5.81
C SER A 239 9.79 11.52 -5.96
N ARG A 240 8.93 11.63 -4.95
CA ARG A 240 7.82 12.59 -4.96
C ARG A 240 8.33 14.04 -4.96
N ARG A 241 9.32 14.37 -4.14
CA ARG A 241 9.97 15.68 -4.11
C ARG A 241 10.48 16.09 -5.50
N ARG A 242 11.19 15.18 -6.18
CA ARG A 242 11.74 15.44 -7.52
C ARG A 242 10.64 15.65 -8.58
N ARG A 243 9.58 14.84 -8.53
CA ARG A 243 8.43 15.01 -9.44
C ARG A 243 7.70 16.34 -9.25
N SER A 244 7.70 16.88 -8.02
CA SER A 244 7.04 18.16 -7.72
C SER A 244 7.81 19.39 -8.22
N GLY A 245 8.98 19.23 -8.82
CA GLY A 245 9.81 20.33 -9.31
C GLY A 245 10.35 21.27 -8.22
N LYS A 246 10.22 20.90 -6.96
CA LYS A 246 10.77 21.64 -5.82
C LYS A 246 12.16 21.07 -5.51
N ALA A 247 13.17 21.61 -6.19
CA ALA A 247 14.56 21.44 -5.79
C ALA A 247 14.89 22.27 -4.56
#